data_c10fe0de8a7d80c20d00dee4269fa8a9
#
_entry.id   c10fe0de8a7d80c20d00dee4269fa8a9
#
_cell.length_a   1.000
_cell.length_b   1.000
_cell.length_c   1.000
_cell.angle_alpha   90.00
_cell.angle_beta   90.00
_cell.angle_gamma   90.00
#
_symmetry.space_group_name_H-M   'P 1'
#
loop_
_entity.id
_entity.type
_entity.pdbx_description
1 polymer ?
#
loop_
_entity_poly.entity_id
_entity_poly.type
_entity_poly.pdbx_seq_one_letter_code
_entity_poly.pdbx_strand_id
1 'polypeptide(L)'
;MYYYRANQVICRYQIALHDPVDPALLQRALDEVRPLAGWYFQKVVWEKREAHLAPNDAPCRVTVGEAAPAIPEATNDYLFSLHCEGTTIYFDWFHFLADGRGFSPFMTLVLRAYCNLRYGTAFACETLAEDPPYDPELLLKEFPESQKAGAEQNQPIDIFEGKPDRIRLRLDRASLIEAAAREGVKPFTALMGIVCQGCGQYLEKGELLYSFAADLRETMGLPNARYNCIVTYQLPLKGAAGARLSAFAKALDAAIREHLKPERLRYRLAEQMGFVCRVFQQKAPLKIKQRIFQMGEYLSGSPADFWVSYLGDPFAPRSPELEAYVEDFQTWVLPDGASLAMEVTSLHGVLTACIENKVHRPGLAQALARAFAAEGVTVLEAAELDEQ
;
A
#
# COMPACT_ATOMS: atom_id res chain seq x y z
N MET A 1 -0.23 -15.82 0.30
CA MET A 1 0.89 -16.77 0.43
C MET A 1 1.59 -17.16 -0.87
N TYR A 2 0.94 -17.01 -1.99
CA TYR A 2 1.51 -17.15 -3.32
C TYR A 2 2.74 -16.25 -3.54
N TYR A 3 2.67 -15.01 -3.05
CA TYR A 3 3.71 -13.98 -3.20
C TYR A 3 5.01 -14.21 -2.43
N TYR A 4 5.04 -15.20 -1.54
CA TYR A 4 6.17 -15.38 -0.64
C TYR A 4 7.50 -15.74 -1.34
N ARG A 5 7.47 -16.40 -2.51
CA ARG A 5 8.70 -16.76 -3.23
C ARG A 5 8.78 -16.34 -4.69
N ALA A 6 7.66 -16.04 -5.32
CA ALA A 6 7.64 -15.67 -6.73
C ALA A 6 7.60 -14.16 -6.95
N ASN A 7 6.88 -13.41 -6.09
CA ASN A 7 6.81 -11.96 -6.12
C ASN A 7 6.85 -11.45 -4.68
N GLN A 8 8.00 -10.95 -4.28
CA GLN A 8 8.17 -10.33 -2.97
C GLN A 8 7.71 -8.87 -3.05
N VAL A 9 6.39 -8.64 -3.02
CA VAL A 9 5.88 -7.28 -2.86
C VAL A 9 6.15 -6.87 -1.43
N ILE A 10 7.17 -6.05 -1.26
CA ILE A 10 7.57 -5.47 0.01
C ILE A 10 7.06 -4.04 0.06
N CYS A 11 6.34 -3.73 1.13
CA CYS A 11 5.97 -2.37 1.48
C CYS A 11 7.01 -1.80 2.45
N ARG A 12 7.27 -0.51 2.35
CA ARG A 12 8.15 0.22 3.27
C ARG A 12 7.45 1.43 3.83
N TYR A 13 7.53 1.62 5.16
CA TYR A 13 7.39 2.90 5.81
C TYR A 13 8.77 3.45 6.15
N GLN A 14 9.03 4.67 5.74
CA GLN A 14 10.23 5.42 6.06
C GLN A 14 9.81 6.64 6.87
N ILE A 15 10.25 6.72 8.12
CA ILE A 15 9.79 7.69 9.11
C ILE A 15 10.99 8.46 9.62
N ALA A 16 11.11 9.72 9.23
CA ALA A 16 12.15 10.61 9.73
C ALA A 16 11.67 11.26 11.03
N LEU A 17 12.46 11.14 12.07
CA LEU A 17 12.26 11.83 13.34
C LEU A 17 13.04 13.13 13.37
N HIS A 18 12.71 14.04 14.29
CA HIS A 18 13.49 15.27 14.50
C HIS A 18 14.88 15.00 15.08
N ASP A 19 15.03 13.92 15.85
CA ASP A 19 16.27 13.54 16.52
C ASP A 19 16.85 12.23 15.99
N PRO A 20 18.18 12.02 16.12
CA PRO A 20 18.79 10.73 15.77
C PRO A 20 18.16 9.58 16.55
N VAL A 21 17.91 8.49 15.83
CA VAL A 21 17.35 7.26 16.40
C VAL A 21 18.41 6.56 17.26
N ASP A 22 18.02 6.16 18.47
CA ASP A 22 18.80 5.26 19.30
C ASP A 22 18.41 3.80 19.00
N PRO A 23 19.28 3.00 18.36
CA PRO A 23 18.93 1.63 17.97
C PRO A 23 18.65 0.72 19.17
N ALA A 24 19.31 0.97 20.33
CA ALA A 24 19.11 0.16 21.51
C ALA A 24 17.74 0.44 22.16
N LEU A 25 17.30 1.70 22.16
CA LEU A 25 15.95 2.05 22.61
C LEU A 25 14.89 1.55 21.62
N LEU A 26 15.16 1.57 20.33
CA LEU A 26 14.24 1.02 19.31
C LEU A 26 14.09 -0.50 19.46
N GLN A 27 15.21 -1.23 19.76
CA GLN A 27 15.14 -2.66 20.08
C GLN A 27 14.29 -2.92 21.32
N ARG A 28 14.49 -2.13 22.38
CA ARG A 28 13.67 -2.26 23.60
C ARG A 28 12.20 -1.99 23.33
N ALA A 29 11.89 -0.97 22.57
CA ALA A 29 10.51 -0.66 22.15
C ALA A 29 9.88 -1.84 21.41
N LEU A 30 10.62 -2.45 20.48
CA LEU A 30 10.16 -3.63 19.74
C LEU A 30 9.88 -4.82 20.67
N ASP A 31 10.77 -5.07 21.64
CA ASP A 31 10.64 -6.16 22.61
C ASP A 31 9.43 -5.93 23.56
N GLU A 32 9.19 -4.69 24.00
CA GLU A 32 8.03 -4.32 24.82
C GLU A 32 6.69 -4.46 24.05
N VAL A 33 6.71 -4.18 22.76
CA VAL A 33 5.51 -4.24 21.90
C VAL A 33 5.17 -5.68 21.47
N ARG A 34 6.15 -6.59 21.44
CA ARG A 34 5.96 -7.96 20.96
C ARG A 34 4.75 -8.68 21.58
N PRO A 35 4.53 -8.71 22.92
CA PRO A 35 3.36 -9.36 23.50
C PRO A 35 2.04 -8.67 23.21
N LEU A 36 2.06 -7.40 22.76
CA LEU A 36 0.89 -6.58 22.47
C LEU A 36 0.44 -6.68 21.02
N ALA A 37 1.29 -7.21 20.12
CA ALA A 37 1.12 -7.19 18.67
C ALA A 37 1.41 -8.55 18.03
N GLY A 38 0.96 -9.65 18.63
CA GLY A 38 1.31 -11.02 18.25
C GLY A 38 1.07 -11.38 16.77
N TRP A 39 0.09 -10.76 16.13
CA TRP A 39 -0.19 -10.96 14.69
C TRP A 39 1.05 -10.72 13.80
N TYR A 40 1.87 -9.74 14.10
CA TYR A 40 3.02 -9.41 13.25
C TYR A 40 4.22 -10.31 13.53
N PHE A 41 4.27 -10.95 14.70
CA PHE A 41 5.37 -11.83 15.10
C PHE A 41 5.11 -13.28 14.70
N GLN A 42 4.87 -13.50 13.42
CA GLN A 42 4.58 -14.80 12.83
C GLN A 42 5.60 -15.17 11.75
N LYS A 43 5.66 -16.46 11.45
CA LYS A 43 6.40 -17.06 10.34
C LYS A 43 5.47 -17.90 9.48
N VAL A 44 5.89 -18.17 8.24
CA VAL A 44 5.17 -19.11 7.36
C VAL A 44 5.62 -20.53 7.65
N VAL A 45 4.66 -21.40 7.93
CA VAL A 45 4.87 -22.85 8.01
C VAL A 45 4.36 -23.48 6.72
N TRP A 46 5.24 -24.19 6.05
CA TRP A 46 4.99 -24.82 4.76
C TRP A 46 4.67 -26.30 4.95
N GLU A 47 3.52 -26.71 4.47
CA GLU A 47 3.10 -28.10 4.41
C GLU A 47 2.93 -28.59 2.97
N LYS A 48 2.73 -29.90 2.79
CA LYS A 48 2.59 -30.50 1.45
C LYS A 48 1.43 -29.89 0.63
N ARG A 49 0.34 -29.55 1.28
CA ARG A 49 -0.91 -29.09 0.62
C ARG A 49 -1.30 -27.66 0.92
N GLU A 50 -0.75 -27.10 1.96
CA GLU A 50 -1.09 -25.76 2.45
C GLU A 50 0.11 -25.05 3.04
N ALA A 51 -0.07 -23.77 3.35
CA ALA A 51 0.85 -23.00 4.15
C ALA A 51 0.03 -22.10 5.06
N HIS A 52 0.48 -21.91 6.27
CA HIS A 52 -0.20 -21.08 7.26
C HIS A 52 0.77 -20.23 8.06
N LEU A 53 0.25 -19.20 8.72
CA LEU A 53 1.00 -18.39 9.65
C LEU A 53 1.00 -19.05 11.03
N ALA A 54 2.15 -19.08 11.69
CA ALA A 54 2.31 -19.57 13.06
C ALA A 54 3.16 -18.58 13.87
N PRO A 55 2.98 -18.51 15.20
CA PRO A 55 3.84 -17.71 16.08
C PRO A 55 5.34 -18.03 15.84
N ASN A 56 6.16 -17.00 15.90
CA ASN A 56 7.59 -17.10 15.75
C ASN A 56 8.27 -16.62 17.04
N ASP A 57 8.92 -17.53 17.79
CA ASP A 57 9.59 -17.23 19.07
C ASP A 57 11.06 -16.86 18.91
N ALA A 58 11.58 -16.87 17.67
CA ALA A 58 12.95 -16.46 17.41
C ALA A 58 13.19 -14.98 17.84
N PRO A 59 14.43 -14.58 18.12
CA PRO A 59 14.75 -13.18 18.39
C PRO A 59 14.41 -12.29 17.19
N CYS A 60 13.59 -11.25 17.39
CA CYS A 60 13.33 -10.20 16.40
C CYS A 60 14.31 -9.04 16.68
N ARG A 61 15.14 -8.71 15.68
CA ARG A 61 16.23 -7.74 15.87
C ARG A 61 16.05 -6.50 15.02
N VAL A 62 16.31 -5.36 15.65
CA VAL A 62 16.52 -4.09 14.94
C VAL A 62 17.93 -4.12 14.33
N THR A 63 18.04 -3.71 13.08
CA THR A 63 19.35 -3.56 12.40
C THR A 63 19.66 -2.09 12.15
N VAL A 64 20.94 -1.77 11.95
CA VAL A 64 21.40 -0.40 11.64
C VAL A 64 21.85 -0.36 10.19
N GLY A 65 21.42 0.68 9.48
CA GLY A 65 21.67 0.90 8.07
C GLY A 65 20.38 1.12 7.30
N GLU A 66 20.46 1.78 6.15
CA GLU A 66 19.33 2.09 5.27
C GLU A 66 18.87 0.88 4.46
N ALA A 67 19.81 0.00 4.10
CA ALA A 67 19.52 -1.19 3.33
C ALA A 67 18.66 -2.17 4.14
N ALA A 68 17.48 -2.52 3.59
CA ALA A 68 16.61 -3.50 4.19
C ALA A 68 17.29 -4.88 4.27
N PRO A 69 17.27 -5.53 5.44
CA PRO A 69 17.66 -6.93 5.50
C PRO A 69 16.73 -7.80 4.64
N ALA A 70 17.29 -8.82 4.00
CA ALA A 70 16.49 -9.75 3.21
C ALA A 70 15.44 -10.45 4.09
N ILE A 71 14.16 -10.26 3.77
CA ILE A 71 13.04 -10.90 4.44
C ILE A 71 12.65 -12.16 3.65
N PRO A 72 12.49 -13.32 4.29
CA PRO A 72 12.64 -13.62 5.71
C PRO A 72 14.02 -14.16 6.11
N GLU A 73 14.94 -14.29 5.17
CA GLU A 73 16.21 -15.00 5.33
C GLU A 73 17.10 -14.36 6.41
N ALA A 74 17.15 -13.03 6.47
CA ALA A 74 17.97 -12.30 7.44
C ALA A 74 17.18 -11.84 8.67
N THR A 75 15.88 -12.16 8.75
CA THR A 75 14.99 -11.72 9.84
C THR A 75 14.52 -12.83 10.77
N ASN A 76 15.21 -13.97 10.79
CA ASN A 76 14.80 -15.16 11.55
C ASN A 76 13.38 -15.62 11.21
N ASP A 77 13.04 -15.67 9.91
CA ASP A 77 11.72 -16.02 9.36
C ASP A 77 10.58 -15.04 9.71
N TYR A 78 10.86 -13.88 10.30
CA TYR A 78 9.85 -12.83 10.40
C TYR A 78 9.51 -12.27 9.03
N LEU A 79 8.24 -11.88 8.87
CA LEU A 79 7.68 -11.37 7.62
C LEU A 79 7.80 -9.85 7.52
N PHE A 80 8.53 -9.25 8.42
CA PHE A 80 8.89 -7.84 8.44
C PHE A 80 10.32 -7.64 8.93
N SER A 81 10.88 -6.49 8.68
CA SER A 81 12.10 -5.98 9.29
C SER A 81 11.88 -4.61 9.90
N LEU A 82 12.66 -4.30 10.93
CA LEU A 82 12.76 -2.99 11.54
C LEU A 82 14.23 -2.59 11.57
N HIS A 83 14.54 -1.47 10.94
CA HIS A 83 15.92 -0.96 10.93
C HIS A 83 15.94 0.56 11.01
N CYS A 84 17.10 1.15 11.27
CA CYS A 84 17.24 2.60 11.40
C CYS A 84 18.61 3.09 10.93
N GLU A 85 18.63 4.33 10.43
CA GLU A 85 19.84 5.06 10.11
C GLU A 85 19.64 6.56 10.33
N GLY A 86 20.61 7.21 11.02
CA GLY A 86 20.51 8.63 11.33
C GLY A 86 19.24 8.96 12.11
N THR A 87 18.37 9.78 11.53
CA THR A 87 17.07 10.17 12.11
C THR A 87 15.92 9.26 11.65
N THR A 88 16.17 8.29 10.79
CA THR A 88 15.12 7.56 10.08
C THR A 88 14.93 6.15 10.62
N ILE A 89 13.67 5.78 10.84
CA ILE A 89 13.22 4.42 11.15
C ILE A 89 12.55 3.85 9.88
N TYR A 90 12.89 2.62 9.54
CA TYR A 90 12.33 1.89 8.41
C TYR A 90 11.60 0.65 8.90
N PHE A 91 10.37 0.47 8.40
CA PHE A 91 9.61 -0.76 8.51
C PHE A 91 9.43 -1.33 7.11
N ASP A 92 9.92 -2.53 6.88
CA ASP A 92 9.67 -3.28 5.66
C ASP A 92 8.86 -4.52 5.98
N TRP A 93 7.85 -4.84 5.17
CA TRP A 93 7.05 -6.04 5.38
C TRP A 93 6.51 -6.60 4.07
N PHE A 94 6.28 -7.89 4.05
CA PHE A 94 5.56 -8.53 2.94
C PHE A 94 4.11 -8.04 2.89
N HIS A 95 3.67 -7.57 1.74
CA HIS A 95 2.31 -7.05 1.55
C HIS A 95 1.21 -8.07 1.88
N PHE A 96 1.48 -9.37 1.79
CA PHE A 96 0.50 -10.38 2.17
C PHE A 96 0.26 -10.48 3.68
N LEU A 97 1.18 -10.00 4.52
CA LEU A 97 1.01 -9.94 5.97
C LEU A 97 -0.02 -8.87 6.35
N ALA A 98 0.08 -7.71 5.72
CA ALA A 98 -0.80 -6.58 5.96
C ALA A 98 -0.74 -5.58 4.79
N ASP A 99 -1.84 -4.90 4.50
CA ASP A 99 -1.82 -3.65 3.75
C ASP A 99 -1.31 -2.49 4.64
N GLY A 100 -1.14 -1.29 4.06
CA GLY A 100 -0.65 -0.14 4.80
C GLY A 100 -1.49 0.17 6.06
N ARG A 101 -2.83 0.23 5.94
CA ARG A 101 -3.71 0.46 7.09
C ARG A 101 -3.67 -0.66 8.12
N GLY A 102 -3.48 -1.91 7.68
CA GLY A 102 -3.31 -3.05 8.56
C GLY A 102 -1.98 -3.04 9.30
N PHE A 103 -0.93 -2.46 8.73
CA PHE A 103 0.39 -2.36 9.35
C PHE A 103 0.55 -1.13 10.26
N SER A 104 -0.17 -0.03 9.99
CA SER A 104 -0.09 1.21 10.77
C SER A 104 -0.26 1.04 12.28
N PRO A 105 -1.18 0.20 12.81
CA PRO A 105 -1.31 0.01 14.27
C PRO A 105 -0.04 -0.53 14.93
N PHE A 106 0.69 -1.43 14.26
CA PHE A 106 1.96 -1.94 14.75
C PHE A 106 3.04 -0.86 14.73
N MET A 107 3.17 -0.16 13.62
CA MET A 107 4.11 0.96 13.47
C MET A 107 3.88 2.01 14.56
N THR A 108 2.63 2.46 14.77
CA THR A 108 2.32 3.47 15.80
C THR A 108 2.59 2.97 17.22
N LEU A 109 2.34 1.70 17.50
CA LEU A 109 2.62 1.10 18.79
C LEU A 109 4.13 1.07 19.09
N VAL A 110 4.97 0.69 18.11
CA VAL A 110 6.43 0.74 18.23
C VAL A 110 6.93 2.17 18.44
N LEU A 111 6.40 3.15 17.68
CA LEU A 111 6.77 4.55 17.83
C LEU A 111 6.38 5.12 19.21
N ARG A 112 5.20 4.78 19.74
CA ARG A 112 4.78 5.18 21.09
C ARG A 112 5.72 4.62 22.16
N ALA A 113 6.03 3.33 22.09
CA ALA A 113 6.99 2.70 23.02
C ALA A 113 8.38 3.35 22.90
N TYR A 114 8.85 3.61 21.68
CA TYR A 114 10.10 4.32 21.46
C TYR A 114 10.09 5.74 22.04
N CYS A 115 9.04 6.53 21.81
CA CYS A 115 8.92 7.87 22.36
C CYS A 115 8.87 7.85 23.90
N ASN A 116 8.19 6.88 24.51
CA ASN A 116 8.17 6.71 25.96
C ASN A 116 9.59 6.49 26.51
N LEU A 117 10.37 5.64 25.85
CA LEU A 117 11.76 5.34 26.25
C LEU A 117 12.72 6.51 25.96
N ARG A 118 12.56 7.17 24.85
CA ARG A 118 13.50 8.20 24.36
C ARG A 118 13.26 9.56 24.98
N TYR A 119 11.99 9.96 25.12
CA TYR A 119 11.57 11.31 25.50
C TYR A 119 10.88 11.36 26.87
N GLY A 120 10.67 10.19 27.51
CA GLY A 120 9.97 10.12 28.78
C GLY A 120 8.48 10.44 28.71
N THR A 121 7.86 10.24 27.54
CA THR A 121 6.41 10.37 27.37
C THR A 121 5.67 9.23 28.07
N ALA A 122 4.36 9.33 28.20
CA ALA A 122 3.50 8.29 28.78
C ALA A 122 2.39 7.88 27.82
N PHE A 123 2.72 7.70 26.53
CA PHE A 123 1.76 7.26 25.54
C PHE A 123 1.27 5.84 25.85
N ALA A 124 -0.03 5.62 25.69
CA ALA A 124 -0.63 4.32 25.95
C ALA A 124 -0.14 3.28 24.93
N CYS A 125 0.42 2.17 25.43
CA CYS A 125 0.80 1.00 24.66
C CYS A 125 -0.10 -0.16 25.09
N GLU A 126 -1.16 -0.41 24.32
CA GLU A 126 -2.17 -1.41 24.62
C GLU A 126 -2.11 -2.56 23.62
N THR A 127 -2.61 -3.73 24.04
CA THR A 127 -2.78 -4.86 23.14
C THR A 127 -3.67 -4.47 21.96
N LEU A 128 -3.16 -4.71 20.76
CA LEU A 128 -3.91 -4.40 19.55
C LEU A 128 -5.17 -5.26 19.45
N ALA A 129 -6.31 -4.61 19.28
CA ALA A 129 -7.60 -5.28 19.12
C ALA A 129 -7.61 -6.20 17.91
N GLU A 130 -8.32 -7.30 17.94
CA GLU A 130 -8.47 -8.27 16.85
C GLU A 130 -9.93 -8.40 16.46
N ASP A 131 -10.19 -8.39 15.15
CA ASP A 131 -11.50 -8.76 14.64
C ASP A 131 -11.58 -10.29 14.52
N PRO A 132 -12.79 -10.85 14.65
CA PRO A 132 -12.99 -12.28 14.44
C PRO A 132 -12.59 -12.67 13.01
N PRO A 133 -12.17 -13.91 12.78
CA PRO A 133 -11.89 -14.40 11.43
C PRO A 133 -13.11 -14.22 10.53
N TYR A 134 -12.88 -13.65 9.34
CA TYR A 134 -13.91 -13.51 8.33
C TYR A 134 -14.10 -14.83 7.57
N ASP A 135 -15.37 -15.29 7.46
CA ASP A 135 -15.70 -16.47 6.65
C ASP A 135 -16.02 -16.05 5.20
N PRO A 136 -15.12 -16.32 4.23
CA PRO A 136 -15.34 -15.96 2.83
C PRO A 136 -16.53 -16.71 2.21
N GLU A 137 -16.94 -17.87 2.75
CA GLU A 137 -18.08 -18.62 2.21
C GLU A 137 -19.41 -17.86 2.37
N LEU A 138 -19.54 -17.03 3.40
CA LEU A 138 -20.71 -16.18 3.58
C LEU A 138 -20.86 -15.19 2.43
N LEU A 139 -19.76 -14.57 2.02
CA LEU A 139 -19.73 -13.64 0.90
C LEU A 139 -20.02 -14.33 -0.43
N LEU A 140 -19.46 -15.52 -0.65
CA LEU A 140 -19.67 -16.30 -1.87
C LEU A 140 -21.12 -16.83 -1.99
N LYS A 141 -21.80 -17.05 -0.87
CA LYS A 141 -23.24 -17.36 -0.85
C LYS A 141 -24.11 -16.16 -1.19
N GLU A 142 -23.71 -14.96 -0.79
CA GLU A 142 -24.39 -13.71 -1.12
C GLU A 142 -24.27 -13.36 -2.62
N PHE A 143 -23.11 -13.64 -3.23
CA PHE A 143 -22.81 -13.36 -4.63
C PHE A 143 -22.44 -14.63 -5.40
N PRO A 144 -23.39 -15.54 -5.66
CA PRO A 144 -23.09 -16.83 -6.29
C PRO A 144 -22.56 -16.71 -7.71
N GLU A 145 -22.91 -15.66 -8.44
CA GLU A 145 -22.39 -15.36 -9.79
C GLU A 145 -20.90 -15.04 -9.79
N SER A 146 -20.38 -14.47 -8.70
CA SER A 146 -18.96 -14.15 -8.57
C SER A 146 -18.06 -15.39 -8.62
N GLN A 147 -18.61 -16.56 -8.26
CA GLN A 147 -17.90 -17.83 -8.33
C GLN A 147 -17.57 -18.26 -9.77
N LYS A 148 -18.23 -17.67 -10.79
CA LYS A 148 -17.94 -17.90 -12.21
C LYS A 148 -16.85 -16.98 -12.73
N ALA A 149 -16.48 -15.94 -11.98
CA ALA A 149 -15.41 -15.02 -12.37
C ALA A 149 -14.10 -15.79 -12.56
N GLY A 150 -13.45 -15.55 -13.68
CA GLY A 150 -12.16 -16.14 -14.01
C GLY A 150 -10.99 -15.37 -13.36
N ALA A 151 -9.78 -15.81 -13.67
CA ALA A 151 -8.55 -15.09 -13.29
C ALA A 151 -8.45 -13.69 -13.92
N GLU A 152 -9.21 -13.44 -14.98
CA GLU A 152 -9.29 -12.15 -15.69
C GLU A 152 -9.63 -10.96 -14.78
N GLN A 153 -10.23 -11.22 -13.63
CA GLN A 153 -10.58 -10.20 -12.63
C GLN A 153 -9.40 -9.85 -11.69
N ASN A 154 -8.32 -10.61 -11.71
CA ASN A 154 -7.13 -10.32 -10.94
C ASN A 154 -6.17 -9.45 -11.75
N GLN A 155 -5.46 -8.56 -11.08
CA GLN A 155 -4.39 -7.83 -11.74
C GLN A 155 -3.27 -8.82 -12.14
N PRO A 156 -2.71 -8.71 -13.36
CA PRO A 156 -1.58 -9.54 -13.73
C PRO A 156 -0.40 -9.21 -12.83
N ILE A 157 0.27 -10.25 -12.36
CA ILE A 157 1.54 -10.08 -11.66
C ILE A 157 2.62 -9.94 -12.73
N ASP A 158 3.29 -8.82 -12.70
CA ASP A 158 4.43 -8.57 -13.55
C ASP A 158 5.70 -8.94 -12.78
N ILE A 159 6.43 -9.94 -13.28
CA ILE A 159 7.74 -10.29 -12.73
C ILE A 159 8.73 -9.24 -13.25
N PHE A 160 8.91 -8.20 -12.47
CA PHE A 160 9.89 -7.18 -12.77
C PHE A 160 11.27 -7.61 -12.26
N GLU A 161 12.20 -7.82 -13.19
CA GLU A 161 13.59 -8.08 -12.87
C GLU A 161 14.35 -6.74 -12.91
N GLY A 162 14.66 -6.18 -11.75
CA GLY A 162 15.37 -4.92 -11.63
C GLY A 162 14.89 -4.08 -10.43
N LYS A 163 15.50 -2.93 -10.27
CA LYS A 163 15.04 -1.92 -9.32
C LYS A 163 14.26 -0.85 -10.09
N PRO A 164 13.06 -0.44 -9.63
CA PRO A 164 12.36 0.68 -10.24
C PRO A 164 13.07 1.99 -9.91
N ASP A 165 12.94 2.99 -10.80
CA ASP A 165 13.35 4.35 -10.48
C ASP A 165 12.42 4.90 -9.39
N ARG A 166 12.97 5.65 -8.44
CA ARG A 166 12.23 6.25 -7.35
C ARG A 166 12.04 7.73 -7.54
N ILE A 167 10.83 8.20 -7.36
CA ILE A 167 10.46 9.60 -7.48
C ILE A 167 9.70 10.03 -6.24
N ARG A 168 10.06 11.20 -5.71
CA ARG A 168 9.32 11.84 -4.65
C ARG A 168 8.71 13.13 -5.15
N LEU A 169 7.39 13.26 -4.97
CA LEU A 169 6.64 14.47 -5.25
C LEU A 169 6.00 14.97 -3.95
N ARG A 170 6.26 16.22 -3.58
CA ARG A 170 5.65 16.87 -2.42
C ARG A 170 4.78 18.03 -2.88
N LEU A 171 3.54 18.06 -2.42
CA LEU A 171 2.51 19.01 -2.81
C LEU A 171 1.95 19.72 -1.58
N ASP A 172 1.61 20.98 -1.72
CA ASP A 172 0.80 21.67 -0.71
C ASP A 172 -0.62 21.08 -0.70
N ARG A 173 -1.02 20.53 0.43
CA ARG A 173 -2.34 19.88 0.59
C ARG A 173 -3.49 20.86 0.43
N ALA A 174 -3.34 22.09 0.92
CA ALA A 174 -4.40 23.10 0.85
C ALA A 174 -4.72 23.45 -0.60
N SER A 175 -3.69 23.68 -1.42
CA SER A 175 -3.88 24.00 -2.85
C SER A 175 -4.54 22.86 -3.65
N LEU A 176 -4.28 21.59 -3.31
CA LEU A 176 -5.00 20.47 -3.91
C LEU A 176 -6.49 20.45 -3.50
N ILE A 177 -6.79 20.74 -2.24
CA ILE A 177 -8.18 20.84 -1.76
C ILE A 177 -8.91 21.98 -2.49
N GLU A 178 -8.26 23.13 -2.68
CA GLU A 178 -8.81 24.24 -3.45
C GLU A 178 -9.04 23.88 -4.93
N ALA A 179 -8.09 23.18 -5.55
CA ALA A 179 -8.26 22.69 -6.92
C ALA A 179 -9.46 21.73 -7.04
N ALA A 180 -9.61 20.81 -6.10
CA ALA A 180 -10.77 19.91 -6.03
C ALA A 180 -12.09 20.66 -5.84
N ALA A 181 -12.10 21.66 -4.95
CA ALA A 181 -13.28 22.48 -4.67
C ALA A 181 -13.73 23.30 -5.90
N ARG A 182 -12.78 23.85 -6.68
CA ARG A 182 -13.09 24.55 -7.94
C ARG A 182 -13.84 23.66 -8.93
N GLU A 183 -13.48 22.39 -9.00
CA GLU A 183 -14.11 21.43 -9.88
C GLU A 183 -15.36 20.76 -9.27
N GLY A 184 -15.63 20.98 -7.99
CA GLY A 184 -16.75 20.36 -7.25
C GLY A 184 -16.60 18.85 -7.08
N VAL A 185 -15.37 18.35 -6.90
CA VAL A 185 -15.04 16.93 -6.73
C VAL A 185 -14.30 16.69 -5.40
N LYS A 186 -14.09 15.43 -5.06
CA LYS A 186 -13.27 15.05 -3.89
C LYS A 186 -11.77 15.30 -4.15
N PRO A 187 -10.96 15.63 -3.11
CA PRO A 187 -9.51 15.80 -3.27
C PRO A 187 -8.82 14.58 -3.90
N PHE A 188 -9.23 13.36 -3.56
CA PHE A 188 -8.71 12.14 -4.19
C PHE A 188 -9.01 12.09 -5.69
N THR A 189 -10.20 12.51 -6.12
CA THR A 189 -10.56 12.57 -7.54
C THR A 189 -9.72 13.60 -8.29
N ALA A 190 -9.47 14.78 -7.69
CA ALA A 190 -8.60 15.79 -8.29
C ALA A 190 -7.16 15.27 -8.42
N LEU A 191 -6.61 14.66 -7.34
CA LEU A 191 -5.31 14.01 -7.35
C LEU A 191 -5.22 13.00 -8.50
N MET A 192 -6.17 12.06 -8.58
CA MET A 192 -6.23 11.03 -9.62
C MET A 192 -6.27 11.63 -11.03
N GLY A 193 -7.12 12.65 -11.24
CA GLY A 193 -7.25 13.31 -12.54
C GLY A 193 -5.96 13.98 -12.97
N ILE A 194 -5.28 14.70 -12.08
CA ILE A 194 -4.01 15.37 -12.37
C ILE A 194 -2.88 14.34 -12.59
N VAL A 195 -2.86 13.25 -11.83
CA VAL A 195 -1.93 12.14 -12.08
C VAL A 195 -2.18 11.54 -13.47
N CYS A 196 -3.44 11.35 -13.87
CA CYS A 196 -3.76 10.89 -15.24
C CYS A 196 -3.22 11.84 -16.32
N GLN A 197 -3.30 13.17 -16.12
CA GLN A 197 -2.73 14.14 -17.06
C GLN A 197 -1.20 13.96 -17.17
N GLY A 198 -0.49 13.93 -16.04
CA GLY A 198 0.96 13.80 -15.99
C GLY A 198 1.46 12.46 -16.53
N CYS A 199 0.84 11.35 -16.11
CA CYS A 199 1.18 10.01 -16.60
C CYS A 199 0.86 9.85 -18.09
N GLY A 200 -0.26 10.40 -18.57
CA GLY A 200 -0.62 10.37 -19.99
C GLY A 200 0.38 11.12 -20.86
N GLN A 201 0.87 12.26 -20.40
CA GLN A 201 1.94 13.01 -21.08
C GLN A 201 3.26 12.23 -21.06
N TYR A 202 3.64 11.68 -19.93
CA TYR A 202 4.86 10.91 -19.76
C TYR A 202 4.86 9.63 -20.59
N LEU A 203 3.79 8.86 -20.55
CA LEU A 203 3.64 7.60 -21.28
C LEU A 203 3.29 7.79 -22.76
N GLU A 204 2.97 9.03 -23.18
CA GLU A 204 2.53 9.36 -24.56
C GLU A 204 1.28 8.58 -24.98
N LYS A 205 0.34 8.39 -24.03
CA LYS A 205 -0.89 7.62 -24.24
C LYS A 205 -2.13 8.52 -24.20
N GLY A 206 -2.99 8.38 -25.20
CA GLY A 206 -4.29 9.05 -25.23
C GLY A 206 -5.37 8.37 -24.38
N GLU A 207 -5.18 7.11 -24.06
CA GLU A 207 -6.02 6.32 -23.16
C GLU A 207 -5.12 5.65 -22.12
N LEU A 208 -5.48 5.80 -20.84
CA LEU A 208 -4.78 5.22 -19.71
C LEU A 208 -5.69 4.21 -19.02
N LEU A 209 -5.10 3.13 -18.56
CA LEU A 209 -5.71 2.21 -17.63
C LEU A 209 -5.16 2.54 -16.22
N TYR A 210 -5.96 3.25 -15.42
CA TYR A 210 -5.57 3.58 -14.04
C TYR A 210 -6.16 2.58 -13.04
N SER A 211 -5.47 2.38 -11.95
CA SER A 211 -5.92 1.52 -10.86
C SER A 211 -5.88 2.27 -9.53
N PHE A 212 -6.79 1.93 -8.63
CA PHE A 212 -6.77 2.41 -7.25
C PHE A 212 -7.22 1.31 -6.28
N ALA A 213 -6.72 1.41 -5.05
CA ALA A 213 -7.08 0.53 -3.96
C ALA A 213 -8.26 1.12 -3.16
N ALA A 214 -9.19 0.26 -2.75
CA ALA A 214 -10.29 0.61 -1.88
C ALA A 214 -10.26 -0.24 -0.61
N ASP A 215 -10.29 0.41 0.56
CA ASP A 215 -10.35 -0.24 1.87
C ASP A 215 -11.73 -0.86 2.12
N LEU A 216 -11.73 -2.09 2.60
CA LEU A 216 -12.94 -2.87 2.86
C LEU A 216 -13.37 -2.87 4.34
N ARG A 217 -12.54 -2.36 5.26
CA ARG A 217 -12.75 -2.52 6.70
C ARG A 217 -14.10 -2.04 7.17
N GLU A 218 -14.50 -0.84 6.76
CA GLU A 218 -15.82 -0.28 7.09
C GLU A 218 -16.94 -1.11 6.46
N THR A 219 -16.82 -1.42 5.16
CA THR A 219 -17.84 -2.16 4.41
C THR A 219 -18.06 -3.57 4.94
N MET A 220 -17.02 -4.21 5.46
CA MET A 220 -17.07 -5.59 5.99
C MET A 220 -17.30 -5.64 7.50
N GLY A 221 -17.35 -4.49 8.20
CA GLY A 221 -17.46 -4.46 9.64
C GLY A 221 -16.24 -5.00 10.39
N LEU A 222 -15.04 -4.81 9.81
CA LEU A 222 -13.76 -5.31 10.31
C LEU A 222 -12.78 -4.17 10.60
N PRO A 223 -13.09 -3.23 11.49
CA PRO A 223 -12.30 -2.01 11.70
C PRO A 223 -10.86 -2.27 12.19
N ASN A 224 -10.61 -3.43 12.78
CA ASN A 224 -9.30 -3.82 13.31
C ASN A 224 -8.61 -4.92 12.48
N ALA A 225 -9.11 -5.20 11.26
CA ALA A 225 -8.44 -6.16 10.37
C ALA A 225 -7.00 -5.74 10.09
N ARG A 226 -6.05 -6.63 10.38
CA ARG A 226 -4.60 -6.37 10.25
C ARG A 226 -4.03 -6.94 8.96
N TYR A 227 -4.71 -7.90 8.37
CA TYR A 227 -4.35 -8.49 7.09
C TYR A 227 -4.68 -7.55 5.92
N ASN A 228 -4.30 -7.94 4.73
CA ASN A 228 -4.65 -7.22 3.51
C ASN A 228 -6.18 -7.19 3.32
N CYS A 229 -6.78 -6.02 3.49
CA CYS A 229 -8.22 -5.80 3.49
C CYS A 229 -8.62 -4.73 2.45
N ILE A 230 -8.11 -4.90 1.21
CA ILE A 230 -8.38 -4.01 0.09
C ILE A 230 -8.89 -4.78 -1.12
N VAL A 231 -9.59 -4.08 -2.00
CA VAL A 231 -9.81 -4.49 -3.39
C VAL A 231 -9.26 -3.43 -4.33
N THR A 232 -8.90 -3.83 -5.53
CA THR A 232 -8.41 -2.93 -6.57
C THR A 232 -9.37 -2.88 -7.72
N TYR A 233 -9.50 -1.68 -8.31
CA TYR A 233 -10.24 -1.43 -9.52
C TYR A 233 -9.31 -0.93 -10.61
N GLN A 234 -9.52 -1.38 -11.84
CA GLN A 234 -8.86 -0.86 -13.03
C GLN A 234 -9.91 -0.19 -13.91
N LEU A 235 -9.72 1.06 -14.24
CA LEU A 235 -10.66 1.84 -15.03
C LEU A 235 -9.94 2.56 -16.19
N PRO A 236 -10.51 2.56 -17.38
CA PRO A 236 -9.97 3.32 -18.50
C PRO A 236 -10.31 4.80 -18.36
N LEU A 237 -9.38 5.67 -18.73
CA LEU A 237 -9.62 7.10 -18.89
C LEU A 237 -9.04 7.59 -20.21
N LYS A 238 -9.90 8.19 -21.05
CA LYS A 238 -9.52 8.70 -22.36
C LYS A 238 -9.32 10.21 -22.33
N GLY A 239 -8.35 10.69 -23.10
CA GLY A 239 -8.17 12.10 -23.38
C GLY A 239 -7.61 12.95 -22.23
N ALA A 240 -7.18 12.36 -21.12
CA ALA A 240 -6.67 13.12 -19.97
C ALA A 240 -5.35 13.87 -20.26
N ALA A 241 -4.46 13.29 -21.07
CA ALA A 241 -3.11 13.81 -21.30
C ALA A 241 -3.05 15.25 -21.85
N GLY A 242 -4.06 15.67 -22.61
CA GLY A 242 -4.12 17.02 -23.20
C GLY A 242 -5.27 17.88 -22.70
N ALA A 243 -6.08 17.39 -21.78
CA ALA A 243 -7.28 18.07 -21.29
C ALA A 243 -7.04 18.75 -19.94
N ARG A 244 -7.81 19.82 -19.66
CA ARG A 244 -7.90 20.40 -18.31
C ARG A 244 -8.72 19.48 -17.41
N LEU A 245 -8.43 19.49 -16.11
CA LEU A 245 -9.14 18.70 -15.11
C LEU A 245 -10.66 18.93 -15.19
N SER A 246 -11.09 20.17 -15.41
CA SER A 246 -12.49 20.58 -15.57
C SER A 246 -13.27 19.80 -16.65
N ALA A 247 -12.56 19.30 -17.67
CA ALA A 247 -13.21 18.61 -18.79
C ALA A 247 -13.71 17.19 -18.40
N PHE A 248 -13.10 16.54 -17.39
CA PHE A 248 -13.41 15.15 -17.05
C PHE A 248 -13.55 14.87 -15.55
N ALA A 249 -13.23 15.81 -14.64
CA ALA A 249 -13.23 15.59 -13.20
C ALA A 249 -14.56 15.04 -12.67
N LYS A 250 -15.70 15.57 -13.11
CA LYS A 250 -17.02 15.11 -12.65
C LYS A 250 -17.35 13.69 -13.11
N ALA A 251 -16.96 13.34 -14.34
CA ALA A 251 -17.15 11.98 -14.85
C ALA A 251 -16.26 10.98 -14.09
N LEU A 252 -15.01 11.38 -13.83
CA LEU A 252 -14.07 10.60 -13.02
C LEU A 252 -14.57 10.41 -11.58
N ASP A 253 -15.09 11.48 -10.93
CA ASP A 253 -15.66 11.41 -9.58
C ASP A 253 -16.87 10.47 -9.53
N ALA A 254 -17.74 10.53 -10.52
CA ALA A 254 -18.90 9.64 -10.62
C ALA A 254 -18.47 8.17 -10.78
N ALA A 255 -17.47 7.91 -11.63
CA ALA A 255 -16.94 6.55 -11.82
C ALA A 255 -16.30 5.99 -10.55
N ILE A 256 -15.46 6.78 -9.87
CA ILE A 256 -14.83 6.37 -8.59
C ILE A 256 -15.90 6.11 -7.53
N ARG A 257 -16.86 7.01 -7.34
CA ARG A 257 -17.94 6.85 -6.35
C ARG A 257 -18.79 5.61 -6.62
N GLU A 258 -19.07 5.29 -7.88
CA GLU A 258 -19.83 4.09 -8.23
C GLU A 258 -19.12 2.84 -7.74
N HIS A 259 -17.80 2.74 -7.94
CA HIS A 259 -17.00 1.59 -7.52
C HIS A 259 -16.79 1.52 -6.01
N LEU A 260 -16.88 2.64 -5.29
CA LEU A 260 -16.74 2.71 -3.83
C LEU A 260 -18.06 2.45 -3.08
N LYS A 261 -19.17 2.16 -3.77
CA LYS A 261 -20.41 1.73 -3.08
C LYS A 261 -20.19 0.42 -2.34
N PRO A 262 -20.69 0.28 -1.10
CA PRO A 262 -20.47 -0.92 -0.28
C PRO A 262 -20.82 -2.23 -0.99
N GLU A 263 -21.92 -2.25 -1.74
CA GLU A 263 -22.33 -3.42 -2.51
C GLU A 263 -21.32 -3.79 -3.62
N ARG A 264 -20.78 -2.78 -4.32
CA ARG A 264 -19.74 -2.98 -5.35
C ARG A 264 -18.43 -3.48 -4.75
N LEU A 265 -18.04 -2.93 -3.61
CA LEU A 265 -16.85 -3.37 -2.88
C LEU A 265 -16.98 -4.85 -2.44
N ARG A 266 -18.12 -5.23 -1.89
CA ARG A 266 -18.40 -6.62 -1.48
C ARG A 266 -18.43 -7.56 -2.68
N TYR A 267 -19.08 -7.15 -3.78
CA TYR A 267 -19.09 -7.93 -5.01
C TYR A 267 -17.68 -8.14 -5.57
N ARG A 268 -16.87 -7.08 -5.62
CA ARG A 268 -15.48 -7.17 -6.09
C ARG A 268 -14.62 -8.09 -5.23
N LEU A 269 -14.78 -8.04 -3.91
CA LEU A 269 -14.13 -9.00 -3.01
C LEU A 269 -14.61 -10.44 -3.29
N ALA A 270 -15.90 -10.64 -3.53
CA ALA A 270 -16.44 -11.97 -3.86
C ALA A 270 -15.84 -12.52 -5.17
N GLU A 271 -15.64 -11.70 -6.20
CA GLU A 271 -14.95 -12.09 -7.44
C GLU A 271 -13.52 -12.58 -7.18
N GLN A 272 -12.74 -11.80 -6.42
CA GLN A 272 -11.37 -12.16 -6.06
C GLN A 272 -11.32 -13.45 -5.21
N MET A 273 -12.16 -13.52 -4.18
CA MET A 273 -12.23 -14.68 -3.28
C MET A 273 -12.77 -15.93 -3.98
N GLY A 274 -13.68 -15.80 -4.93
CA GLY A 274 -14.26 -16.90 -5.67
C GLY A 274 -13.19 -17.73 -6.39
N PHE A 275 -12.25 -17.08 -7.07
CA PHE A 275 -11.11 -17.77 -7.71
C PHE A 275 -10.16 -18.38 -6.68
N VAL A 276 -9.77 -17.61 -5.67
CA VAL A 276 -8.84 -18.04 -4.61
C VAL A 276 -9.40 -19.28 -3.89
N CYS A 277 -10.65 -19.25 -3.43
CA CYS A 277 -11.29 -20.36 -2.73
C CYS A 277 -11.36 -21.62 -3.61
N ARG A 278 -11.76 -21.49 -4.88
CA ARG A 278 -11.80 -22.66 -5.79
C ARG A 278 -10.44 -23.36 -5.93
N VAL A 279 -9.35 -22.58 -6.00
CA VAL A 279 -8.01 -23.16 -6.12
C VAL A 279 -7.57 -23.79 -4.80
N PHE A 280 -7.80 -23.12 -3.67
CA PHE A 280 -7.39 -23.63 -2.36
C PHE A 280 -8.19 -24.83 -1.87
N GLN A 281 -9.46 -24.94 -2.22
CA GLN A 281 -10.31 -26.12 -1.89
C GLN A 281 -9.90 -27.39 -2.64
N GLN A 282 -9.08 -27.28 -3.68
CA GLN A 282 -8.58 -28.43 -4.41
C GLN A 282 -7.66 -29.31 -3.52
N LYS A 283 -7.83 -30.63 -3.55
CA LYS A 283 -6.96 -31.59 -2.84
C LYS A 283 -5.59 -31.76 -3.52
N ALA A 284 -5.08 -30.75 -4.20
CA ALA A 284 -3.82 -30.75 -4.91
C ALA A 284 -2.65 -30.32 -4.00
N PRO A 285 -1.41 -30.78 -4.29
CA PRO A 285 -0.22 -30.25 -3.65
C PRO A 285 -0.08 -28.73 -3.83
N LEU A 286 0.50 -28.04 -2.84
CA LEU A 286 0.65 -26.60 -2.85
C LEU A 286 1.35 -26.07 -4.11
N LYS A 287 2.39 -26.76 -4.59
CA LYS A 287 3.10 -26.41 -5.83
C LYS A 287 2.20 -26.39 -7.07
N ILE A 288 1.19 -27.26 -7.13
CA ILE A 288 0.23 -27.29 -8.24
C ILE A 288 -0.72 -26.10 -8.11
N LYS A 289 -1.21 -25.80 -6.90
CA LYS A 289 -2.03 -24.62 -6.65
C LYS A 289 -1.30 -23.33 -7.04
N GLN A 290 -0.02 -23.21 -6.67
CA GLN A 290 0.83 -22.09 -7.08
C GLN A 290 0.93 -21.93 -8.60
N ARG A 291 1.13 -23.04 -9.34
CA ARG A 291 1.15 -23.00 -10.82
C ARG A 291 -0.18 -22.59 -11.42
N ILE A 292 -1.31 -22.99 -10.84
CA ILE A 292 -2.64 -22.57 -11.30
C ILE A 292 -2.80 -21.06 -11.13
N PHE A 293 -2.33 -20.49 -10.00
CA PHE A 293 -2.32 -19.06 -9.79
C PHE A 293 -1.43 -18.34 -10.81
N GLN A 294 -0.19 -18.81 -11.04
CA GLN A 294 0.72 -18.26 -12.04
C GLN A 294 0.10 -18.23 -13.45
N MET A 295 -0.54 -19.32 -13.84
CA MET A 295 -1.24 -19.39 -15.13
C MET A 295 -2.42 -18.43 -15.17
N GLY A 296 -3.20 -18.33 -14.08
CA GLY A 296 -4.32 -17.42 -13.98
C GLY A 296 -3.88 -15.96 -14.13
N GLU A 297 -2.77 -15.59 -13.52
CA GLU A 297 -2.18 -14.25 -13.62
C GLU A 297 -1.63 -13.94 -15.00
N TYR A 298 -0.98 -14.90 -15.64
CA TYR A 298 -0.52 -14.75 -17.02
C TYR A 298 -1.67 -14.59 -18.02
N LEU A 299 -2.84 -15.16 -17.71
CA LEU A 299 -4.05 -15.04 -18.53
C LEU A 299 -4.92 -13.84 -18.12
N SER A 300 -4.66 -13.20 -16.99
CA SER A 300 -5.36 -12.00 -16.57
C SER A 300 -4.93 -10.81 -17.44
N GLY A 301 -5.82 -9.87 -17.67
CA GLY A 301 -5.70 -8.79 -18.67
C GLY A 301 -4.41 -7.95 -18.63
N SER A 302 -4.38 -6.85 -19.35
CA SER A 302 -3.21 -5.97 -19.40
C SER A 302 -2.92 -5.33 -18.04
N PRO A 303 -1.66 -5.14 -17.67
CA PRO A 303 -1.29 -4.39 -16.46
C PRO A 303 -1.81 -2.96 -16.55
N ALA A 304 -2.11 -2.35 -15.43
CA ALA A 304 -2.46 -0.94 -15.37
C ALA A 304 -1.26 -0.07 -15.80
N ASP A 305 -1.52 1.10 -16.37
CA ASP A 305 -0.46 2.08 -16.64
C ASP A 305 0.11 2.62 -15.33
N PHE A 306 -0.79 2.87 -14.37
CA PHE A 306 -0.38 3.22 -13.01
C PHE A 306 -1.46 2.82 -12.00
N TRP A 307 -1.04 2.69 -10.74
CA TRP A 307 -1.98 2.61 -9.64
C TRP A 307 -1.64 3.64 -8.56
N VAL A 308 -2.68 4.05 -7.83
CA VAL A 308 -2.56 4.98 -6.73
C VAL A 308 -3.19 4.38 -5.48
N SER A 309 -2.42 4.40 -4.40
CA SER A 309 -2.89 4.13 -3.05
C SER A 309 -2.82 5.43 -2.23
N TYR A 310 -3.89 5.75 -1.53
CA TYR A 310 -3.98 6.93 -0.69
C TYR A 310 -4.16 6.52 0.77
N LEU A 311 -3.06 6.50 1.50
CA LEU A 311 -3.04 6.17 2.92
C LEU A 311 -3.59 7.33 3.77
N GLY A 312 -3.39 8.58 3.32
CA GLY A 312 -3.74 9.78 4.05
C GLY A 312 -2.76 10.08 5.18
N ASP A 313 -3.27 10.62 6.28
CA ASP A 313 -2.47 10.88 7.47
C ASP A 313 -2.20 9.55 8.21
N PRO A 314 -0.91 9.15 8.37
CA PRO A 314 -0.56 7.87 8.97
C PRO A 314 -0.85 7.80 10.48
N PHE A 315 -1.03 8.94 11.15
CA PHE A 315 -1.25 9.05 12.58
C PHE A 315 -2.69 9.38 12.96
N ALA A 316 -3.41 10.11 12.12
CA ALA A 316 -4.80 10.47 12.37
C ALA A 316 -5.77 9.29 12.11
N PRO A 317 -6.84 9.14 12.91
CA PRO A 317 -7.12 9.85 14.16
C PRO A 317 -6.53 9.15 15.40
N ARG A 318 -5.82 8.02 15.23
CA ARG A 318 -5.49 7.09 16.33
C ARG A 318 -4.28 7.48 17.16
N SER A 319 -3.36 8.24 16.60
CA SER A 319 -2.05 8.54 17.21
C SER A 319 -1.54 9.95 16.86
N PRO A 320 -2.39 11.01 16.93
CA PRO A 320 -2.00 12.34 16.50
C PRO A 320 -0.84 12.92 17.33
N GLU A 321 -0.62 12.42 18.55
CA GLU A 321 0.48 12.81 19.41
C GLU A 321 1.85 12.49 18.82
N LEU A 322 1.95 11.52 17.91
CA LEU A 322 3.21 11.15 17.27
C LEU A 322 3.68 12.17 16.22
N GLU A 323 2.78 12.98 15.68
CA GLU A 323 3.15 14.03 14.72
C GLU A 323 4.22 14.98 15.27
N ALA A 324 4.20 15.27 16.58
CA ALA A 324 5.18 16.15 17.21
C ALA A 324 6.62 15.62 17.20
N TYR A 325 6.83 14.35 16.89
CA TYR A 325 8.14 13.69 16.89
C TYR A 325 8.62 13.31 15.50
N VAL A 326 7.73 13.36 14.51
CA VAL A 326 7.99 12.92 13.13
C VAL A 326 8.11 14.14 12.22
N GLU A 327 9.23 14.25 11.52
CA GLU A 327 9.51 15.29 10.55
C GLU A 327 8.92 14.95 9.17
N ASP A 328 9.07 13.69 8.73
CA ASP A 328 8.60 13.23 7.41
C ASP A 328 8.14 11.78 7.47
N PHE A 329 7.17 11.45 6.61
CA PHE A 329 6.65 10.10 6.46
C PHE A 329 6.50 9.76 4.97
N GLN A 330 7.17 8.71 4.55
CA GLN A 330 7.11 8.19 3.20
C GLN A 330 6.67 6.74 3.21
N THR A 331 5.95 6.33 2.18
CA THR A 331 5.58 4.93 1.98
C THR A 331 5.94 4.50 0.55
N TRP A 332 6.55 3.33 0.44
CA TRP A 332 7.04 2.77 -0.81
C TRP A 332 6.52 1.37 -1.00
N VAL A 333 6.15 1.03 -2.22
CA VAL A 333 5.74 -0.33 -2.56
C VAL A 333 6.14 -0.63 -4.00
N LEU A 334 6.69 -1.82 -4.21
CA LEU A 334 7.04 -2.27 -5.56
C LEU A 334 5.77 -2.36 -6.40
N PRO A 335 5.77 -1.78 -7.63
CA PRO A 335 4.63 -1.87 -8.51
C PRO A 335 4.37 -3.33 -8.91
N ASP A 336 3.20 -3.83 -8.53
CA ASP A 336 2.69 -5.13 -8.94
C ASP A 336 1.47 -4.92 -9.84
N GLY A 337 1.50 -5.49 -11.05
CA GLY A 337 0.42 -5.32 -12.02
C GLY A 337 0.26 -3.91 -12.59
N ALA A 338 1.27 -3.04 -12.47
CA ALA A 338 1.27 -1.71 -13.08
C ALA A 338 2.69 -1.28 -13.50
N SER A 339 2.77 -0.34 -14.44
CA SER A 339 4.06 0.27 -14.84
C SER A 339 4.57 1.28 -13.82
N LEU A 340 3.66 1.97 -13.14
CA LEU A 340 3.93 2.99 -12.14
C LEU A 340 3.12 2.68 -10.88
N ALA A 341 3.74 2.75 -9.69
CA ALA A 341 3.06 2.66 -8.41
C ALA A 341 3.24 3.96 -7.64
N MET A 342 2.14 4.51 -7.13
CA MET A 342 2.14 5.76 -6.38
C MET A 342 1.47 5.56 -5.02
N GLU A 343 2.24 5.72 -3.96
CA GLU A 343 1.74 5.79 -2.58
C GLU A 343 1.65 7.24 -2.12
N VAL A 344 0.52 7.64 -1.56
CA VAL A 344 0.29 9.02 -1.14
C VAL A 344 -0.03 9.10 0.34
N THR A 345 0.74 9.89 1.06
CA THR A 345 0.55 10.21 2.48
C THR A 345 0.34 11.71 2.68
N SER A 346 -0.14 12.09 3.85
CA SER A 346 -0.32 13.49 4.23
C SER A 346 0.17 13.71 5.64
N LEU A 347 1.18 14.56 5.81
CA LEU A 347 1.71 14.96 7.12
C LEU A 347 2.04 16.46 7.11
N HIS A 348 1.78 17.17 8.21
CA HIS A 348 2.08 18.60 8.37
C HIS A 348 1.60 19.50 7.22
N GLY A 349 0.42 19.18 6.63
CA GLY A 349 -0.13 19.95 5.50
C GLY A 349 0.53 19.67 4.15
N VAL A 350 1.47 18.77 4.08
CA VAL A 350 2.14 18.30 2.86
C VAL A 350 1.56 16.96 2.43
N LEU A 351 1.26 16.81 1.13
CA LEU A 351 1.03 15.52 0.50
C LEU A 351 2.35 15.02 -0.08
N THR A 352 2.81 13.87 0.36
CA THR A 352 3.98 13.19 -0.17
C THR A 352 3.54 12.01 -1.03
N ALA A 353 3.85 12.04 -2.32
CA ALA A 353 3.66 10.93 -3.22
C ALA A 353 5.02 10.28 -3.52
N CYS A 354 5.16 9.03 -3.11
CA CYS A 354 6.31 8.18 -3.40
C CYS A 354 5.96 7.30 -4.59
N ILE A 355 6.75 7.38 -5.66
CA ILE A 355 6.44 6.74 -6.94
C ILE A 355 7.59 5.80 -7.29
N GLU A 356 7.24 4.54 -7.56
CA GLU A 356 8.15 3.57 -8.15
C GLU A 356 7.80 3.37 -9.64
N ASN A 357 8.79 3.54 -10.52
CA ASN A 357 8.66 3.60 -11.96
C ASN A 357 9.46 2.50 -12.64
N LYS A 358 8.79 1.54 -13.28
CA LYS A 358 9.40 0.46 -14.05
C LYS A 358 9.70 0.84 -15.51
N VAL A 359 9.26 2.00 -15.96
CA VAL A 359 9.43 2.41 -17.38
C VAL A 359 10.87 2.82 -17.67
N HIS A 360 11.64 3.20 -16.63
CA HIS A 360 13.06 3.63 -16.74
C HIS A 360 13.28 4.72 -17.77
N ARG A 361 12.35 5.67 -17.85
CA ARG A 361 12.47 6.84 -18.70
C ARG A 361 12.47 8.09 -17.83
N PRO A 362 13.42 9.03 -18.01
CA PRO A 362 13.47 10.26 -17.23
C PRO A 362 12.26 11.17 -17.52
N GLY A 363 11.95 12.06 -16.59
CA GLY A 363 11.00 13.15 -16.81
C GLY A 363 9.60 12.91 -16.23
N LEU A 364 9.34 11.81 -15.50
CA LEU A 364 8.06 11.59 -14.84
C LEU A 364 7.81 12.63 -13.74
N ALA A 365 8.82 12.92 -12.90
CA ALA A 365 8.73 13.95 -11.87
C ALA A 365 8.30 15.31 -12.45
N GLN A 366 8.95 15.71 -13.54
CA GLN A 366 8.66 16.98 -14.23
C GLN A 366 7.29 16.98 -14.92
N ALA A 367 6.87 15.85 -15.50
CA ALA A 367 5.54 15.74 -16.12
C ALA A 367 4.43 15.89 -15.08
N LEU A 368 4.55 15.22 -13.94
CA LEU A 368 3.63 15.35 -12.83
C LEU A 368 3.64 16.77 -12.24
N ALA A 369 4.82 17.34 -12.00
CA ALA A 369 4.94 18.70 -11.47
C ALA A 369 4.24 19.73 -12.38
N ARG A 370 4.44 19.64 -13.70
CA ARG A 370 3.75 20.50 -14.68
C ARG A 370 2.23 20.31 -14.63
N ALA A 371 1.76 19.06 -14.54
CA ALA A 371 0.32 18.78 -14.48
C ALA A 371 -0.31 19.38 -13.21
N PHE A 372 0.32 19.22 -12.05
CA PHE A 372 -0.16 19.80 -10.80
C PHE A 372 -0.15 21.35 -10.83
N ALA A 373 0.96 21.93 -11.29
CA ALA A 373 1.07 23.40 -11.40
C ALA A 373 0.05 23.98 -12.40
N ALA A 374 -0.24 23.31 -13.51
CA ALA A 374 -1.24 23.72 -14.48
C ALA A 374 -2.66 23.77 -13.90
N GLU A 375 -2.95 22.93 -12.92
CA GLU A 375 -4.23 22.93 -12.20
C GLU A 375 -4.19 23.80 -10.91
N GLY A 376 -3.13 24.60 -10.72
CA GLY A 376 -2.98 25.54 -9.61
C GLY A 376 -2.65 24.87 -8.27
N VAL A 377 -2.12 23.64 -8.30
CA VAL A 377 -1.60 22.98 -7.10
C VAL A 377 -0.14 23.33 -6.92
N THR A 378 0.23 23.80 -5.73
CA THR A 378 1.60 24.18 -5.40
C THR A 378 2.47 22.92 -5.25
N VAL A 379 3.48 22.79 -6.10
CA VAL A 379 4.50 21.74 -6.03
C VAL A 379 5.65 22.25 -5.16
N LEU A 380 5.87 21.57 -4.04
CA LEU A 380 6.94 21.90 -3.08
C LEU A 380 8.25 21.22 -3.47
N GLU A 381 8.16 20.00 -4.03
CA GLU A 381 9.30 19.22 -4.50
C GLU A 381 8.86 18.25 -5.61
N ALA A 382 9.75 18.04 -6.58
CA ALA A 382 9.63 16.97 -7.57
C ALA A 382 11.06 16.45 -7.87
N ALA A 383 11.42 15.35 -7.23
CA ALA A 383 12.77 14.80 -7.28
C ALA A 383 12.76 13.36 -7.80
N GLU A 384 13.67 13.08 -8.72
CA GLU A 384 14.11 11.72 -9.03
C GLU A 384 15.19 11.38 -8.00
N LEU A 385 15.00 10.30 -7.25
CA LEU A 385 15.92 9.89 -6.19
C LEU A 385 16.97 8.96 -6.80
N ASP A 386 18.24 9.19 -6.43
CA ASP A 386 19.32 8.31 -6.83
C ASP A 386 19.09 6.88 -6.35
N GLU A 387 19.56 5.90 -7.10
CA GLU A 387 19.54 4.49 -6.70
C GLU A 387 20.27 4.31 -5.36
N GLN A 388 19.54 3.88 -4.35
CA GLN A 388 20.11 3.51 -3.05
C GLN A 388 20.07 1.99 -2.85
#